data_5fe2fcf397320d8d299588bda96a6fea
#
_entry.id   5fe2fcf397320d8d299588bda96a6fea
#
_cell.length_a   1.000
_cell.length_b   1.000
_cell.length_c   1.000
_cell.angle_alpha   90.00
_cell.angle_beta   90.00
_cell.angle_gamma   90.00
#
_symmetry.space_group_name_H-M   'P 1'
#
loop_
_entity.id
_entity.type
_entity.pdbx_description
1 polymer ?
#
loop_
_entity_poly.entity_id
_entity_poly.type
_entity_poly.pdbx_seq_one_letter_code
_entity_poly.pdbx_strand_id
1 'polypeptide(L)'
;MPEVPPSAPTGDELLKVLSALGNPHRMRIVAALLKNRTYVSALAREIGMGRPLLHMHLQRLEAAGLVTGTLEAAEDGKIMKYYDVTPFVCELTPHTIARAAATLTDAGADTADRGTGRSDRSAKEGAK
;
A
#
# COMPACT_ATOMS: atom_id res chain seq x y z
N MET A 1 -0.04 12.68 30.03
CA MET A 1 0.65 11.85 29.08
C MET A 1 -0.31 11.33 28.02
N PRO A 2 -0.03 11.61 26.82
CA PRO A 2 -0.93 11.15 25.78
C PRO A 2 -0.85 9.63 25.66
N GLU A 3 -1.99 9.04 25.53
CA GLU A 3 -2.07 7.62 25.33
C GLU A 3 -1.91 7.31 23.86
N VAL A 4 -1.36 6.15 23.59
CA VAL A 4 -1.34 5.67 22.22
C VAL A 4 -2.76 5.42 21.78
N PRO A 5 -3.23 6.05 20.70
CA PRO A 5 -4.59 5.80 20.24
C PRO A 5 -4.78 4.31 19.93
N PRO A 6 -5.96 3.76 20.21
CA PRO A 6 -6.18 2.36 19.88
C PRO A 6 -5.99 2.04 18.41
N SER A 7 -6.15 3.06 17.56
CA SER A 7 -6.00 2.87 16.11
C SER A 7 -4.58 3.09 15.64
N ALA A 8 -3.64 3.41 16.53
CA ALA A 8 -2.26 3.61 16.12
C ALA A 8 -1.68 2.32 15.56
N PRO A 9 -1.02 2.36 14.42
CA PRO A 9 -0.49 1.15 13.81
C PRO A 9 0.71 0.61 14.57
N THR A 10 0.88 -0.69 14.53
CA THR A 10 2.13 -1.29 14.98
C THR A 10 3.22 -0.95 13.96
N GLY A 11 4.47 -1.25 14.33
CA GLY A 11 5.58 -1.04 13.42
C GLY A 11 5.41 -1.83 12.13
N ASP A 12 4.99 -3.08 12.23
CA ASP A 12 4.79 -3.89 11.04
C ASP A 12 3.67 -3.35 10.16
N GLU A 13 2.59 -2.89 10.77
CA GLU A 13 1.48 -2.30 10.03
C GLU A 13 1.90 -1.01 9.34
N LEU A 14 2.63 -0.16 10.04
CA LEU A 14 3.11 1.07 9.45
C LEU A 14 4.06 0.80 8.30
N LEU A 15 4.95 -0.17 8.48
CA LEU A 15 5.90 -0.52 7.44
C LEU A 15 5.18 -1.01 6.18
N LYS A 16 4.12 -1.78 6.36
CA LYS A 16 3.34 -2.25 5.24
C LYS A 16 2.70 -1.09 4.47
N VAL A 17 2.16 -0.12 5.19
CA VAL A 17 1.56 1.05 4.56
C VAL A 17 2.62 1.86 3.81
N LEU A 18 3.76 2.11 4.45
CA LEU A 18 4.81 2.89 3.81
C LEU A 18 5.39 2.20 2.60
N SER A 19 5.55 0.88 2.67
CA SER A 19 6.02 0.10 1.52
C SER A 19 5.04 0.16 0.37
N ALA A 20 3.75 0.07 0.67
CA ALA A 20 2.74 0.13 -0.37
C ALA A 20 2.68 1.50 -1.03
N LEU A 21 2.85 2.56 -0.25
CA LEU A 21 2.76 3.92 -0.78
C LEU A 21 4.06 4.43 -1.37
N GLY A 22 5.17 3.76 -1.13
CA GLY A 22 6.46 4.20 -1.65
C GLY A 22 6.67 3.83 -3.10
N ASN A 23 5.72 4.17 -3.95
CA ASN A 23 5.74 3.81 -5.35
C ASN A 23 4.86 4.79 -6.12
N PRO A 24 5.38 5.46 -7.15
CA PRO A 24 4.60 6.50 -7.83
C PRO A 24 3.33 5.97 -8.48
N HIS A 25 3.37 4.74 -9.01
CA HIS A 25 2.17 4.18 -9.63
C HIS A 25 1.08 3.97 -8.59
N ARG A 26 1.45 3.48 -7.41
CA ARG A 26 0.47 3.23 -6.37
C ARG A 26 -0.10 4.53 -5.80
N MET A 27 0.74 5.56 -5.71
CA MET A 27 0.21 6.86 -5.30
C MET A 27 -0.79 7.40 -6.31
N ARG A 28 -0.52 7.21 -7.61
CA ARG A 28 -1.46 7.64 -8.65
C ARG A 28 -2.75 6.85 -8.61
N ILE A 29 -2.67 5.56 -8.28
CA ILE A 29 -3.86 4.74 -8.16
C ILE A 29 -4.75 5.26 -7.03
N VAL A 30 -4.16 5.56 -5.89
CA VAL A 30 -4.92 6.11 -4.76
C VAL A 30 -5.59 7.42 -5.18
N ALA A 31 -4.86 8.28 -5.86
CA ALA A 31 -5.42 9.56 -6.31
C ALA A 31 -6.59 9.35 -7.27
N ALA A 32 -6.47 8.41 -8.18
CA ALA A 32 -7.53 8.14 -9.15
C ALA A 32 -8.77 7.57 -8.45
N LEU A 33 -8.57 6.64 -7.53
CA LEU A 33 -9.69 6.03 -6.81
C LEU A 33 -10.38 7.02 -5.88
N LEU A 34 -9.63 8.00 -5.39
CA LEU A 34 -10.23 9.03 -4.55
C LEU A 34 -11.27 9.84 -5.33
N LYS A 35 -11.03 10.04 -6.62
CA LYS A 35 -11.98 10.75 -7.46
C LYS A 35 -13.22 9.90 -7.71
N ASN A 36 -13.03 8.63 -8.07
CA ASN A 36 -14.13 7.74 -8.41
C ASN A 36 -13.74 6.32 -8.11
N ARG A 37 -14.60 5.60 -7.39
CA ARG A 37 -14.44 4.16 -7.31
C ARG A 37 -14.64 3.59 -8.71
N THR A 38 -13.89 2.55 -9.05
CA THR A 38 -13.97 2.00 -10.38
C THR A 38 -13.41 0.57 -10.41
N TYR A 39 -13.43 -0.03 -11.58
CA TYR A 39 -12.96 -1.40 -11.75
C TYR A 39 -11.69 -1.41 -12.57
N VAL A 40 -11.02 -2.57 -12.60
CA VAL A 40 -9.65 -2.66 -13.11
C VAL A 40 -9.51 -2.14 -14.54
N SER A 41 -10.39 -2.57 -15.45
CA SER A 41 -10.19 -2.17 -16.84
C SER A 41 -10.40 -0.68 -17.06
N ALA A 42 -11.34 -0.08 -16.33
CA ALA A 42 -11.54 1.38 -16.44
C ALA A 42 -10.37 2.12 -15.84
N LEU A 43 -9.89 1.66 -14.69
CA LEU A 43 -8.76 2.30 -14.04
C LEU A 43 -7.50 2.18 -14.89
N ALA A 44 -7.30 1.01 -15.50
CA ALA A 44 -6.14 0.79 -16.37
C ALA A 44 -6.12 1.78 -17.52
N ARG A 45 -7.29 2.02 -18.11
CA ARG A 45 -7.37 2.99 -19.19
C ARG A 45 -7.10 4.40 -18.70
N GLU A 46 -7.62 4.72 -17.53
CA GLU A 46 -7.46 6.06 -16.98
C GLU A 46 -5.99 6.39 -16.71
N ILE A 47 -5.26 5.46 -16.14
CA ILE A 47 -3.87 5.74 -15.75
C ILE A 47 -2.84 5.23 -16.76
N GLY A 48 -3.31 4.59 -17.84
CA GLY A 48 -2.42 4.15 -18.90
C GLY A 48 -1.50 3.01 -18.51
N MET A 49 -2.05 2.01 -17.84
CA MET A 49 -1.25 0.89 -17.34
C MET A 49 -1.90 -0.42 -17.76
N GLY A 50 -1.09 -1.44 -18.02
CA GLY A 50 -1.61 -2.75 -18.34
C GLY A 50 -2.32 -3.37 -17.15
N ARG A 51 -3.36 -4.16 -17.42
CA ARG A 51 -4.17 -4.73 -16.36
C ARG A 51 -3.41 -5.67 -15.42
N PRO A 52 -2.49 -6.52 -15.91
CA PRO A 52 -1.77 -7.39 -14.97
C PRO A 52 -0.91 -6.60 -13.98
N LEU A 53 -0.23 -5.56 -14.45
CA LEU A 53 0.58 -4.74 -13.57
C LEU A 53 -0.29 -3.96 -12.58
N LEU A 54 -1.38 -3.40 -13.08
CA LEU A 54 -2.31 -2.69 -12.21
C LEU A 54 -2.86 -3.60 -11.13
N HIS A 55 -3.22 -4.82 -11.52
CA HIS A 55 -3.76 -5.78 -10.57
C HIS A 55 -2.76 -6.07 -9.44
N MET A 56 -1.49 -6.20 -9.80
CA MET A 56 -0.45 -6.41 -8.80
C MET A 56 -0.37 -5.24 -7.82
N HIS A 57 -0.42 -4.01 -8.35
CA HIS A 57 -0.38 -2.84 -7.48
C HIS A 57 -1.61 -2.76 -6.59
N LEU A 58 -2.78 -3.07 -7.14
CA LEU A 58 -4.01 -3.06 -6.35
C LEU A 58 -3.96 -4.10 -5.23
N GLN A 59 -3.38 -5.26 -5.51
CA GLN A 59 -3.25 -6.28 -4.48
C GLN A 59 -2.38 -5.81 -3.33
N ARG A 60 -1.31 -5.11 -3.64
CA ARG A 60 -0.42 -4.59 -2.59
C ARG A 60 -1.11 -3.52 -1.77
N LEU A 61 -1.86 -2.64 -2.43
CA LEU A 61 -2.61 -1.62 -1.72
C LEU A 61 -3.70 -2.22 -0.85
N GLU A 62 -4.36 -3.24 -1.38
CA GLU A 62 -5.42 -3.91 -0.62
C GLU A 62 -4.85 -4.65 0.59
N ALA A 63 -3.71 -5.30 0.42
CA ALA A 63 -3.06 -6.00 1.52
C ALA A 63 -2.64 -5.04 2.63
N ALA A 64 -2.34 -3.80 2.30
CA ALA A 64 -1.97 -2.79 3.29
C ALA A 64 -3.20 -2.07 3.86
N GLY A 65 -4.40 -2.43 3.40
CA GLY A 65 -5.62 -1.84 3.91
C GLY A 65 -5.92 -0.45 3.35
N LEU A 66 -5.29 -0.08 2.25
CA LEU A 66 -5.43 1.26 1.69
C LEU A 66 -6.53 1.35 0.64
N VAL A 67 -6.89 0.24 0.04
CA VAL A 67 -8.03 0.17 -0.88
C VAL A 67 -8.84 -1.07 -0.56
N THR A 68 -10.10 -1.05 -0.95
CA THR A 68 -11.02 -2.15 -0.73
C THR A 68 -11.62 -2.57 -2.07
N GLY A 69 -11.63 -3.87 -2.32
CA GLY A 69 -12.29 -4.41 -3.51
C GLY A 69 -13.60 -5.07 -3.16
N THR A 70 -14.64 -4.77 -3.92
CA THR A 70 -15.97 -5.30 -3.68
C THR A 70 -16.55 -5.85 -4.97
N LEU A 71 -17.11 -7.05 -4.90
CA LEU A 71 -17.77 -7.64 -6.06
C LEU A 71 -19.19 -7.09 -6.16
N GLU A 72 -19.53 -6.58 -7.34
CA GLU A 72 -20.86 -6.00 -7.57
C GLU A 72 -21.35 -6.38 -8.93
N ALA A 73 -22.67 -6.51 -9.07
CA ALA A 73 -23.29 -6.77 -10.34
C ALA A 73 -23.43 -5.47 -11.12
N ALA A 74 -22.93 -5.49 -12.35
CA ALA A 74 -23.12 -4.36 -13.25
C ALA A 74 -24.52 -4.39 -13.82
N GLU A 75 -24.89 -3.34 -14.56
CA GLU A 75 -26.22 -3.22 -15.14
C GLU A 75 -26.53 -4.37 -16.09
N ASP A 76 -25.52 -4.87 -16.78
CA ASP A 76 -25.69 -5.97 -17.71
C ASP A 76 -25.65 -7.35 -17.05
N GLY A 77 -25.61 -7.37 -15.72
CA GLY A 77 -25.61 -8.63 -14.97
C GLY A 77 -24.25 -9.23 -14.71
N LYS A 78 -23.20 -8.66 -15.28
CA LYS A 78 -21.85 -9.16 -15.04
C LYS A 78 -21.39 -8.77 -13.65
N ILE A 79 -20.64 -9.68 -13.04
CA ILE A 79 -20.05 -9.41 -11.73
C ILE A 79 -18.69 -8.80 -11.98
N MET A 80 -18.46 -7.63 -11.38
CA MET A 80 -17.19 -6.92 -11.51
C MET A 80 -16.68 -6.55 -10.15
N LYS A 81 -15.35 -6.48 -10.03
CA LYS A 81 -14.74 -6.06 -8.77
C LYS A 81 -14.44 -4.57 -8.85
N TYR A 82 -15.10 -3.82 -7.99
CA TYR A 82 -14.90 -2.40 -7.87
C TYR A 82 -13.92 -2.10 -6.75
N TYR A 83 -13.06 -1.14 -6.96
CA TYR A 83 -12.09 -0.71 -5.97
C TYR A 83 -12.42 0.69 -5.49
N ASP A 84 -12.18 0.91 -4.22
CA ASP A 84 -12.42 2.19 -3.60
C ASP A 84 -11.29 2.46 -2.62
N VAL A 85 -10.96 3.72 -2.41
CA VAL A 85 -9.93 4.06 -1.44
C VAL A 85 -10.53 3.94 -0.05
N THR A 86 -9.77 3.36 0.86
CA THR A 86 -10.15 3.26 2.26
C THR A 86 -9.67 4.54 2.95
N PRO A 87 -10.53 5.25 3.68
CA PRO A 87 -10.04 6.42 4.41
C PRO A 87 -8.95 6.02 5.39
N PHE A 88 -7.85 6.75 5.38
CA PHE A 88 -6.78 6.46 6.31
C PHE A 88 -6.04 7.74 6.65
N VAL A 89 -5.40 7.72 7.81
CA VAL A 89 -4.55 8.81 8.28
C VAL A 89 -3.27 8.18 8.80
N CYS A 90 -2.15 8.77 8.44
CA CYS A 90 -0.86 8.28 8.88
C CYS A 90 -0.03 9.46 9.33
N GLU A 91 0.16 9.57 10.63
CA GLU A 91 0.96 10.66 11.18
C GLU A 91 2.42 10.25 11.20
N LEU A 92 3.25 10.95 10.45
CA LEU A 92 4.66 10.61 10.32
C LEU A 92 5.51 11.69 10.95
N THR A 93 6.02 11.40 12.11
CA THR A 93 7.01 12.24 12.79
C THR A 93 8.07 11.31 13.34
N PRO A 94 9.26 11.82 13.68
CA PRO A 94 10.23 10.96 14.33
C PRO A 94 9.68 10.25 15.57
N HIS A 95 8.79 10.92 16.30
CA HIS A 95 8.20 10.31 17.49
C HIS A 95 7.26 9.17 17.17
N THR A 96 6.40 9.33 16.15
CA THR A 96 5.48 8.24 15.79
C THR A 96 6.24 7.08 15.20
N ILE A 97 7.29 7.36 14.45
CA ILE A 97 8.13 6.31 13.89
C ILE A 97 8.84 5.54 14.99
N ALA A 98 9.39 6.26 15.97
CA ALA A 98 10.08 5.61 17.08
C ALA A 98 9.13 4.71 17.87
N ARG A 99 7.92 5.17 18.10
CA ARG A 99 6.91 4.38 18.80
C ARG A 99 6.56 3.12 18.03
N ALA A 100 6.36 3.26 16.73
CA ALA A 100 6.04 2.10 15.89
C ALA A 100 7.21 1.13 15.82
N ALA A 101 8.44 1.66 15.76
CA ALA A 101 9.63 0.82 15.66
C ALA A 101 9.78 -0.10 16.87
N ALA A 102 9.28 0.32 18.02
CA ALA A 102 9.38 -0.48 19.24
C ALA A 102 8.59 -1.79 19.14
N THR A 103 7.64 -1.87 18.21
CA THR A 103 6.83 -3.07 18.05
C THR A 103 7.18 -3.86 16.79
N LEU A 104 8.23 -3.46 16.07
CA LEU A 104 8.62 -4.18 14.85
C LEU A 104 9.01 -5.62 15.19
N THR A 105 8.63 -6.54 14.31
CA THR A 105 8.99 -7.94 14.47
C THR A 105 10.01 -8.31 13.41
N ASP A 106 10.67 -9.45 13.62
CA ASP A 106 11.64 -9.95 12.66
C ASP A 106 10.99 -10.25 11.32
N ALA A 107 9.75 -10.74 11.35
CA ALA A 107 9.05 -11.07 10.12
C ALA A 107 8.80 -9.82 9.28
N GLY A 108 8.40 -8.72 9.93
CA GLY A 108 8.19 -7.47 9.24
C GLY A 108 9.48 -6.91 8.68
N ALA A 109 10.54 -6.96 9.48
CA ALA A 109 11.84 -6.49 9.04
C ALA A 109 12.36 -7.30 7.87
N ASP A 110 12.20 -8.60 7.92
CA ASP A 110 12.63 -9.47 6.83
C ASP A 110 11.90 -9.17 5.55
N THR A 111 10.62 -8.95 5.63
CA THR A 111 9.82 -8.66 4.45
C THR A 111 10.26 -7.37 3.80
N ALA A 112 10.49 -6.34 4.60
CA ALA A 112 10.92 -5.06 4.06
C ALA A 112 12.31 -5.14 3.48
N ASP A 113 13.20 -5.84 4.18
CA ASP A 113 14.56 -5.99 3.74
C ASP A 113 14.61 -6.73 2.40
N ARG A 114 13.79 -7.74 2.26
CA ARG A 114 13.77 -8.51 1.04
C ARG A 114 13.36 -7.66 -0.16
N GLY A 115 12.51 -6.68 0.06
CA GLY A 115 12.08 -5.81 -1.01
C GLY A 115 13.18 -4.91 -1.54
N THR A 116 14.19 -4.59 -0.74
CA THR A 116 15.26 -3.70 -1.16
C THR A 116 16.63 -4.31 -1.01
N GLY A 117 16.74 -5.45 -0.35
CA GLY A 117 18.02 -5.97 0.09
C GLY A 117 19.00 -6.26 -1.01
N ARG A 118 18.49 -6.70 -2.14
CA ARG A 118 19.41 -7.06 -3.21
C ARG A 118 20.19 -5.87 -3.70
N SER A 119 19.53 -4.77 -3.93
CA SER A 119 20.20 -3.55 -4.37
C SER A 119 21.18 -3.07 -3.34
N ASP A 120 20.77 -3.08 -2.11
CA ASP A 120 21.62 -2.62 -1.03
C ASP A 120 22.85 -3.44 -0.90
N ARG A 121 22.70 -4.72 -1.02
CA ARG A 121 23.85 -5.61 -0.90
C ARG A 121 24.86 -5.34 -1.99
N SER A 122 24.40 -5.17 -3.20
CA SER A 122 25.28 -4.86 -4.30
C SER A 122 26.04 -3.58 -4.07
N ALA A 123 25.33 -2.57 -3.67
CA ALA A 123 25.95 -1.27 -3.44
C ALA A 123 26.98 -1.36 -2.34
N LYS A 124 26.65 -2.09 -1.30
CA LYS A 124 27.56 -2.21 -0.17
C LYS A 124 28.85 -2.91 -0.58
N GLU A 125 28.74 -3.94 -1.36
CA GLU A 125 29.91 -4.63 -1.80
C GLU A 125 30.75 -3.76 -2.71
N GLY A 126 30.12 -3.00 -3.54
CA GLY A 126 30.82 -2.10 -4.40
C GLY A 126 31.58 -1.04 -3.64
N ALA A 127 31.10 -0.67 -2.50
CA ALA A 127 31.75 0.35 -1.69
C ALA A 127 33.02 -0.13 -1.04
N LYS A 128 33.19 -1.40 -0.96
CA LYS A 128 34.44 -1.91 -0.41
C LYS A 128 35.52 -1.94 -1.44
#